data_d8521a6a870416a892b23508411e9a9e
#
_entry.id   d8521a6a870416a892b23508411e9a9e
#
_cell.length_a   1.000
_cell.length_b   1.000
_cell.length_c   1.000
_cell.angle_alpha   90.00
_cell.angle_beta   90.00
_cell.angle_gamma   90.00
#
_symmetry.space_group_name_H-M   'P 1'
#
loop_
_entity.id
_entity.type
_entity.pdbx_description
1 polymer ?
#
loop_
_entity_poly.entity_id
_entity_poly.type
_entity_poly.pdbx_seq_one_letter_code
_entity_poly.pdbx_strand_id
1 'polypeptide(L)'
;MERGAVLLLDEVDLASNKILCLQPVLEGKGVYLKKINKWINPADGFTIIATANTKGKGSDSGAFIGTNILNEAFLERFAITLEQEYPAVSTEKKILTKIFETFGDVQDEYVTNLVNWADIIRKTYYDGGVDEIISTRRLVHIAKAYSIFQDRGKAIEMCIQRFDDETKESFRDLYSKVDIEVDSPQNAEKGEISRDILGDTDEIDVAPF
;
A
#
# COMPACT_ATOMS: atom_id res chain seq x y z
N MET A 1 -11.64 -13.77 23.01
CA MET A 1 -11.16 -14.93 23.78
C MET A 1 -12.30 -15.85 24.20
N GLU A 2 -13.30 -15.39 24.93
CA GLU A 2 -14.40 -16.24 25.48
C GLU A 2 -15.31 -16.90 24.44
N ARG A 3 -15.18 -16.58 23.14
CA ARG A 3 -16.05 -17.07 22.06
C ARG A 3 -15.33 -17.88 21.00
N GLY A 4 -14.09 -18.31 21.18
CA GLY A 4 -13.34 -19.03 20.16
C GLY A 4 -13.13 -18.21 18.86
N ALA A 5 -13.02 -16.90 18.94
CA ALA A 5 -12.85 -16.00 17.80
C ALA A 5 -11.38 -15.84 17.42
N VAL A 6 -11.12 -15.43 16.17
CA VAL A 6 -9.80 -14.98 15.72
C VAL A 6 -9.58 -13.52 16.17
N LEU A 7 -8.47 -13.26 16.84
CA LEU A 7 -7.99 -11.91 17.15
C LEU A 7 -6.93 -11.51 16.13
N LEU A 8 -7.23 -10.51 15.31
CA LEU A 8 -6.24 -9.91 14.42
C LEU A 8 -5.57 -8.73 15.13
N LEU A 9 -4.24 -8.78 15.21
CA LEU A 9 -3.38 -7.68 15.64
C LEU A 9 -2.75 -7.08 14.39
N ASP A 10 -3.38 -6.03 13.86
CA ASP A 10 -2.89 -5.38 12.66
C ASP A 10 -1.74 -4.42 13.01
N GLU A 11 -0.69 -4.42 12.18
CA GLU A 11 0.51 -3.58 12.36
C GLU A 11 1.10 -3.69 13.77
N VAL A 12 1.34 -4.91 14.24
CA VAL A 12 1.80 -5.18 15.62
C VAL A 12 3.16 -4.52 15.93
N ASP A 13 3.96 -4.25 14.94
CA ASP A 13 5.24 -3.52 15.05
C ASP A 13 5.08 -2.01 15.32
N LEU A 14 3.89 -1.43 15.17
CA LEU A 14 3.57 -0.08 15.64
C LEU A 14 3.10 -0.08 17.10
N ALA A 15 2.81 -1.25 17.67
CA ALA A 15 2.29 -1.34 19.03
C ALA A 15 3.37 -0.98 20.07
N SER A 16 2.96 -0.33 21.15
CA SER A 16 3.84 -0.10 22.28
C SER A 16 4.15 -1.41 23.01
N ASN A 17 5.17 -1.41 23.90
CA ASN A 17 5.52 -2.56 24.73
C ASN A 17 4.35 -3.12 25.58
N LYS A 18 3.23 -2.43 25.65
CA LYS A 18 2.00 -2.92 26.30
C LYS A 18 1.44 -4.16 25.63
N ILE A 19 1.78 -4.42 24.36
CA ILE A 19 1.38 -5.64 23.63
C ILE A 19 1.90 -6.91 24.31
N LEU A 20 2.99 -6.80 25.09
CA LEU A 20 3.56 -7.95 25.82
C LEU A 20 2.59 -8.56 26.84
N CYS A 21 1.53 -7.85 27.25
CA CYS A 21 0.47 -8.45 28.08
C CYS A 21 -0.26 -9.61 27.40
N LEU A 22 -0.12 -9.76 26.07
CA LEU A 22 -0.68 -10.88 25.32
C LEU A 22 0.21 -12.14 25.27
N GLN A 23 1.45 -12.07 25.80
CA GLN A 23 2.33 -13.23 25.82
C GLN A 23 1.68 -14.48 26.44
N PRO A 24 1.01 -14.41 27.60
CA PRO A 24 0.34 -15.60 28.14
C PRO A 24 -0.76 -16.13 27.23
N VAL A 25 -1.45 -15.21 26.51
CA VAL A 25 -2.54 -15.60 25.61
C VAL A 25 -2.02 -16.34 24.37
N LEU A 26 -0.85 -15.94 23.84
CA LEU A 26 -0.17 -16.65 22.76
C LEU A 26 0.28 -18.05 23.17
N GLU A 27 0.51 -18.28 24.47
CA GLU A 27 0.79 -19.60 25.06
C GLU A 27 -0.48 -20.39 25.43
N GLY A 28 -1.67 -19.93 25.03
CA GLY A 28 -2.93 -20.58 25.38
C GLY A 28 -3.39 -20.35 26.83
N LYS A 29 -2.73 -19.44 27.55
CA LYS A 29 -3.07 -19.10 28.94
C LYS A 29 -4.04 -17.92 28.99
N GLY A 30 -4.69 -17.76 30.16
CA GLY A 30 -5.58 -16.62 30.40
C GLY A 30 -4.86 -15.30 30.65
N VAL A 31 -5.62 -14.21 30.61
CA VAL A 31 -5.17 -12.86 30.95
C VAL A 31 -6.11 -12.21 31.95
N TYR A 32 -5.53 -11.49 32.92
CA TYR A 32 -6.30 -10.73 33.89
C TYR A 32 -6.56 -9.30 33.39
N LEU A 33 -7.81 -8.98 33.20
CA LEU A 33 -8.24 -7.64 32.77
C LEU A 33 -8.55 -6.76 33.99
N LYS A 34 -7.57 -5.92 34.39
CA LYS A 34 -7.67 -5.06 35.57
C LYS A 34 -8.89 -4.13 35.55
N LYS A 35 -9.26 -3.58 34.38
CA LYS A 35 -10.38 -2.63 34.26
C LYS A 35 -11.73 -3.23 34.64
N ILE A 36 -11.93 -4.52 34.40
CA ILE A 36 -13.18 -5.21 34.69
C ILE A 36 -13.03 -6.23 35.82
N ASN A 37 -11.86 -6.28 36.46
CA ASN A 37 -11.52 -7.19 37.56
C ASN A 37 -11.85 -8.66 37.24
N LYS A 38 -11.50 -9.12 36.03
CA LYS A 38 -11.87 -10.45 35.54
C LYS A 38 -10.69 -11.16 34.91
N TRP A 39 -10.55 -12.44 35.25
CA TRP A 39 -9.66 -13.37 34.55
C TRP A 39 -10.38 -13.96 33.36
N ILE A 40 -9.78 -13.91 32.16
CA ILE A 40 -10.35 -14.46 30.92
C ILE A 40 -9.41 -15.51 30.37
N ASN A 41 -9.92 -16.71 30.19
CA ASN A 41 -9.21 -17.79 29.51
C ASN A 41 -9.63 -17.86 28.03
N PRO A 42 -8.72 -18.27 27.12
CA PRO A 42 -9.10 -18.55 25.74
C PRO A 42 -10.04 -19.76 25.69
N ALA A 43 -11.14 -19.61 24.96
CA ALA A 43 -12.04 -20.72 24.65
C ALA A 43 -11.48 -21.53 23.46
N ASP A 44 -11.99 -22.74 23.28
CA ASP A 44 -11.64 -23.57 22.13
C ASP A 44 -11.87 -22.85 20.82
N GLY A 45 -10.91 -22.95 19.88
CA GLY A 45 -10.92 -22.26 18.60
C GLY A 45 -10.47 -20.79 18.65
N PHE A 46 -10.10 -20.24 19.83
CA PHE A 46 -9.49 -18.92 19.89
C PHE A 46 -8.06 -18.98 19.34
N THR A 47 -7.74 -18.05 18.44
CA THR A 47 -6.38 -17.88 17.91
C THR A 47 -6.04 -16.42 17.70
N ILE A 48 -4.74 -16.11 17.57
CA ILE A 48 -4.23 -14.78 17.29
C ILE A 48 -3.48 -14.83 15.97
N ILE A 49 -3.76 -13.85 15.12
CA ILE A 49 -3.03 -13.56 13.89
C ILE A 49 -2.46 -12.15 14.02
N ALA A 50 -1.21 -11.94 13.65
CA ALA A 50 -0.59 -10.63 13.64
C ALA A 50 -0.06 -10.28 12.25
N THR A 51 -0.13 -9.00 11.88
CA THR A 51 0.56 -8.45 10.71
C THR A 51 1.66 -7.49 11.17
N ALA A 52 2.74 -7.41 10.40
CA ALA A 52 3.84 -6.49 10.64
C ALA A 52 4.51 -6.13 9.30
N ASN A 53 5.02 -4.91 9.18
CA ASN A 53 5.73 -4.45 7.99
C ASN A 53 7.24 -4.76 8.05
N THR A 54 7.78 -4.98 9.25
CA THR A 54 9.24 -5.09 9.50
C THR A 54 9.67 -6.44 10.07
N LYS A 55 8.79 -7.44 10.07
CA LYS A 55 9.01 -8.73 10.77
C LYS A 55 9.34 -8.56 12.26
N GLY A 56 8.96 -7.40 12.85
CA GLY A 56 9.27 -7.05 14.24
C GLY A 56 10.71 -6.57 14.48
N LYS A 57 11.50 -6.36 13.44
CA LYS A 57 12.91 -5.92 13.55
C LYS A 57 13.09 -4.40 13.48
N GLY A 58 12.00 -3.65 13.29
CA GLY A 58 12.06 -2.21 13.05
C GLY A 58 12.45 -1.89 11.60
N SER A 59 12.57 -0.60 11.27
CA SER A 59 12.92 -0.13 9.93
C SER A 59 14.32 0.49 9.94
N ASP A 60 15.30 -0.21 9.40
CA ASP A 60 16.67 0.31 9.24
C ASP A 60 16.75 1.33 8.08
N SER A 61 15.91 1.18 7.07
CA SER A 61 15.86 2.05 5.87
C SER A 61 15.05 3.34 6.07
N GLY A 62 14.33 3.49 7.19
CA GLY A 62 13.42 4.61 7.41
C GLY A 62 12.09 4.52 6.62
N ALA A 63 11.90 3.50 5.78
CA ALA A 63 10.67 3.32 4.99
C ALA A 63 9.42 3.10 5.86
N PHE A 64 9.59 2.54 7.07
CA PHE A 64 8.53 2.28 8.03
C PHE A 64 8.79 3.02 9.34
N ILE A 65 8.83 4.36 9.28
CA ILE A 65 9.04 5.23 10.45
C ILE A 65 7.95 4.95 11.50
N GLY A 66 8.38 4.85 12.77
CA GLY A 66 7.46 4.60 13.89
C GLY A 66 7.28 3.13 14.24
N THR A 67 7.85 2.21 13.46
CA THR A 67 7.86 0.80 13.85
C THR A 67 8.86 0.57 14.99
N ASN A 68 8.47 -0.29 15.93
CA ASN A 68 9.29 -0.68 17.06
C ASN A 68 9.99 -2.02 16.78
N ILE A 69 11.16 -2.19 17.39
CA ILE A 69 11.75 -3.51 17.49
C ILE A 69 10.96 -4.29 18.53
N LEU A 70 10.30 -5.35 18.09
CA LEU A 70 9.53 -6.22 18.99
C LEU A 70 10.47 -7.14 19.79
N ASN A 71 10.05 -7.47 21.00
CA ASN A 71 10.77 -8.40 21.84
C ASN A 71 10.80 -9.81 21.19
N GLU A 72 11.98 -10.40 21.05
CA GLU A 72 12.18 -11.71 20.44
C GLU A 72 11.34 -12.80 21.12
N ALA A 73 11.27 -12.79 22.45
CA ALA A 73 10.45 -13.74 23.18
C ALA A 73 8.93 -13.59 22.89
N PHE A 74 8.48 -12.43 22.45
CA PHE A 74 7.11 -12.22 21.94
C PHE A 74 6.93 -12.83 20.55
N LEU A 75 7.90 -12.60 19.65
CA LEU A 75 7.89 -13.12 18.28
C LEU A 75 7.94 -14.66 18.26
N GLU A 76 8.76 -15.28 19.07
CA GLU A 76 8.90 -16.73 19.21
C GLU A 76 7.60 -17.45 19.63
N ARG A 77 6.61 -16.71 20.17
CA ARG A 77 5.30 -17.26 20.51
C ARG A 77 4.36 -17.40 19.32
N PHE A 78 4.69 -16.85 18.18
CA PHE A 78 4.01 -17.10 16.92
C PHE A 78 4.60 -18.35 16.27
N ALA A 79 3.86 -19.44 16.29
CA ALA A 79 4.33 -20.73 15.78
C ALA A 79 4.60 -20.75 14.28
N ILE A 80 3.96 -19.86 13.52
CA ILE A 80 4.07 -19.75 12.06
C ILE A 80 4.28 -18.30 11.69
N THR A 81 5.33 -18.04 10.91
CA THR A 81 5.58 -16.74 10.30
C THR A 81 5.60 -16.90 8.78
N LEU A 82 4.78 -16.10 8.10
CA LEU A 82 4.69 -16.08 6.65
C LEU A 82 5.13 -14.70 6.14
N GLU A 83 5.95 -14.70 5.12
CA GLU A 83 6.26 -13.49 4.35
C GLU A 83 5.29 -13.40 3.17
N GLN A 84 4.54 -12.31 3.10
CA GLN A 84 3.62 -12.07 2.00
C GLN A 84 4.34 -11.27 0.92
N GLU A 85 4.67 -11.94 -0.17
CA GLU A 85 5.21 -11.31 -1.38
C GLU A 85 4.09 -10.61 -2.19
N TYR A 86 4.50 -9.83 -3.19
CA TYR A 86 3.55 -9.28 -4.16
C TYR A 86 2.85 -10.41 -4.93
N PRO A 87 1.58 -10.22 -5.33
CA PRO A 87 0.87 -11.20 -6.11
C PRO A 87 1.59 -11.47 -7.45
N ALA A 88 1.48 -12.68 -7.95
CA ALA A 88 1.94 -12.98 -9.31
C ALA A 88 1.26 -12.06 -10.34
N VAL A 89 1.96 -11.72 -11.42
CA VAL A 89 1.49 -10.83 -12.51
C VAL A 89 0.07 -11.20 -12.97
N SER A 90 -0.23 -12.49 -13.14
CA SER A 90 -1.56 -12.96 -13.56
C SER A 90 -2.66 -12.68 -12.53
N THR A 91 -2.32 -12.72 -11.23
CA THR A 91 -3.25 -12.42 -10.15
C THR A 91 -3.47 -10.92 -10.04
N GLU A 92 -2.41 -10.13 -10.16
CA GLU A 92 -2.49 -8.68 -10.10
C GLU A 92 -3.28 -8.10 -11.28
N LYS A 93 -3.12 -8.66 -12.49
CA LYS A 93 -3.99 -8.35 -13.64
C LYS A 93 -5.46 -8.59 -13.32
N LYS A 94 -5.81 -9.74 -12.74
CA LYS A 94 -7.19 -10.04 -12.35
C LYS A 94 -7.74 -9.05 -11.32
N ILE A 95 -6.91 -8.60 -10.37
CA ILE A 95 -7.30 -7.59 -9.39
C ILE A 95 -7.64 -6.27 -10.09
N LEU A 96 -6.77 -5.79 -10.98
CA LEU A 96 -6.98 -4.54 -11.71
C LEU A 96 -8.16 -4.63 -12.67
N THR A 97 -8.29 -5.72 -13.43
CA THR A 97 -9.45 -5.93 -14.32
C THR A 97 -10.75 -5.82 -13.54
N LYS A 98 -10.87 -6.45 -12.38
CA LYS A 98 -12.06 -6.32 -11.53
C LYS A 98 -12.32 -4.88 -11.06
N ILE A 99 -11.28 -4.11 -10.80
CA ILE A 99 -11.42 -2.70 -10.44
C ILE A 99 -11.95 -1.90 -11.64
N PHE A 100 -11.40 -2.11 -12.84
CA PHE A 100 -11.89 -1.45 -14.07
C PHE A 100 -13.32 -1.85 -14.40
N GLU A 101 -13.72 -3.11 -14.22
CA GLU A 101 -15.10 -3.58 -14.36
C GLU A 101 -16.08 -2.79 -13.49
N THR A 102 -15.68 -2.38 -12.27
CA THR A 102 -16.53 -1.56 -11.39
C THR A 102 -16.80 -0.16 -11.95
N PHE A 103 -15.96 0.32 -12.87
CA PHE A 103 -16.09 1.61 -13.53
C PHE A 103 -16.76 1.50 -14.91
N GLY A 104 -17.02 0.27 -15.39
CA GLY A 104 -17.64 0.00 -16.68
C GLY A 104 -16.72 0.20 -17.89
N ASP A 105 -15.42 0.34 -17.67
CA ASP A 105 -14.43 0.56 -18.73
C ASP A 105 -13.23 -0.37 -18.51
N VAL A 106 -13.26 -1.54 -19.15
CA VAL A 106 -12.18 -2.54 -19.06
C VAL A 106 -11.12 -2.25 -20.12
N GLN A 107 -9.93 -1.90 -19.68
CA GLN A 107 -8.77 -1.54 -20.47
C GLN A 107 -7.70 -2.64 -20.35
N ASP A 108 -7.86 -3.77 -21.01
CA ASP A 108 -6.96 -4.94 -20.86
C ASP A 108 -5.50 -4.63 -21.16
N GLU A 109 -5.23 -3.83 -22.17
CA GLU A 109 -3.88 -3.38 -22.51
C GLU A 109 -3.30 -2.49 -21.41
N TYR A 110 -4.05 -1.48 -20.97
CA TYR A 110 -3.62 -0.60 -19.88
C TYR A 110 -3.35 -1.37 -18.59
N VAL A 111 -4.23 -2.30 -18.21
CA VAL A 111 -4.02 -3.21 -17.06
C VAL A 111 -2.71 -3.98 -17.22
N THR A 112 -2.46 -4.51 -18.42
CA THR A 112 -1.23 -5.27 -18.72
C THR A 112 0.00 -4.40 -18.58
N ASN A 113 -0.02 -3.18 -19.14
CA ASN A 113 1.09 -2.24 -19.09
C ASN A 113 1.38 -1.77 -17.65
N LEU A 114 0.35 -1.46 -16.86
CA LEU A 114 0.49 -1.10 -15.45
C LEU A 114 1.15 -2.20 -14.61
N VAL A 115 0.73 -3.45 -14.78
CA VAL A 115 1.28 -4.56 -14.00
C VAL A 115 2.72 -4.85 -14.42
N ASN A 116 3.02 -4.83 -15.72
CA ASN A 116 4.38 -5.03 -16.22
C ASN A 116 5.33 -3.92 -15.73
N TRP A 117 4.88 -2.66 -15.79
CA TRP A 117 5.62 -1.52 -15.26
C TRP A 117 5.94 -1.66 -13.76
N ALA A 118 4.95 -2.02 -12.96
CA ALA A 118 5.16 -2.23 -11.53
C ALA A 118 6.09 -3.41 -11.23
N ASP A 119 6.01 -4.49 -12.02
CA ASP A 119 6.89 -5.67 -11.87
C ASP A 119 8.36 -5.30 -12.16
N ILE A 120 8.61 -4.50 -13.21
CA ILE A 120 9.95 -4.02 -13.54
C ILE A 120 10.50 -3.14 -12.40
N ILE A 121 9.71 -2.17 -11.91
CA ILE A 121 10.13 -1.29 -10.81
C ILE A 121 10.46 -2.12 -9.55
N ARG A 122 9.63 -3.10 -9.20
CA ARG A 122 9.87 -3.96 -8.03
C ARG A 122 11.16 -4.75 -8.17
N LYS A 123 11.45 -5.31 -9.35
CA LYS A 123 12.71 -5.99 -9.62
C LYS A 123 13.89 -5.05 -9.46
N THR A 124 13.82 -3.86 -10.06
CA THR A 124 14.86 -2.84 -9.95
C THR A 124 15.07 -2.38 -8.49
N TYR A 125 13.99 -2.27 -7.71
CA TYR A 125 14.06 -1.96 -6.28
C TYR A 125 14.78 -3.05 -5.48
N TYR A 126 14.46 -4.32 -5.70
CA TYR A 126 15.14 -5.42 -5.02
C TYR A 126 16.61 -5.59 -5.44
N ASP A 127 16.95 -5.15 -6.65
CA ASP A 127 18.31 -5.09 -7.15
C ASP A 127 19.09 -3.84 -6.67
N GLY A 128 18.42 -2.95 -5.91
CA GLY A 128 19.01 -1.72 -5.37
C GLY A 128 19.15 -0.59 -6.40
N GLY A 129 18.44 -0.65 -7.52
CA GLY A 129 18.52 0.36 -8.57
C GLY A 129 17.57 1.56 -8.37
N VAL A 130 16.57 1.44 -7.51
CA VAL A 130 15.64 2.52 -7.11
C VAL A 130 15.29 2.36 -5.64
N ASP A 131 14.98 3.47 -4.95
CA ASP A 131 14.66 3.48 -3.53
C ASP A 131 13.15 3.41 -3.24
N GLU A 132 12.32 3.53 -4.25
CA GLU A 132 10.86 3.55 -4.13
C GLU A 132 10.21 2.41 -4.94
N ILE A 133 8.99 2.03 -4.55
CA ILE A 133 8.29 0.88 -5.12
C ILE A 133 6.84 1.21 -5.48
N ILE A 134 6.35 0.57 -6.53
CA ILE A 134 4.93 0.60 -6.91
C ILE A 134 4.22 -0.63 -6.35
N SER A 135 3.43 -0.44 -5.29
CA SER A 135 2.64 -1.49 -4.69
C SER A 135 1.36 -1.79 -5.48
N THR A 136 0.76 -2.96 -5.27
CA THR A 136 -0.58 -3.30 -5.81
C THR A 136 -1.63 -2.26 -5.40
N ARG A 137 -1.56 -1.73 -4.16
CA ARG A 137 -2.44 -0.63 -3.72
C ARG A 137 -2.25 0.61 -4.57
N ARG A 138 -1.02 0.95 -4.96
CA ARG A 138 -0.73 2.08 -5.85
C ARG A 138 -1.34 1.85 -7.23
N LEU A 139 -1.25 0.67 -7.78
CA LEU A 139 -1.88 0.31 -9.05
C LEU A 139 -3.41 0.47 -8.99
N VAL A 140 -4.05 0.05 -7.90
CA VAL A 140 -5.49 0.27 -7.68
C VAL A 140 -5.83 1.76 -7.61
N HIS A 141 -4.97 2.59 -7.00
CA HIS A 141 -5.17 4.04 -6.98
C HIS A 141 -5.02 4.65 -8.37
N ILE A 142 -4.06 4.19 -9.19
CA ILE A 142 -3.90 4.62 -10.58
C ILE A 142 -5.14 4.25 -11.40
N ALA A 143 -5.67 3.04 -11.27
CA ALA A 143 -6.92 2.65 -11.94
C ALA A 143 -8.10 3.55 -11.54
N LYS A 144 -8.21 3.90 -10.25
CA LYS A 144 -9.23 4.85 -9.77
C LYS A 144 -9.00 6.27 -10.30
N ALA A 145 -7.76 6.74 -10.35
CA ALA A 145 -7.44 8.04 -10.92
C ALA A 145 -7.78 8.09 -12.42
N TYR A 146 -7.49 7.01 -13.15
CA TYR A 146 -7.88 6.90 -14.56
C TYR A 146 -9.41 7.01 -14.76
N SER A 147 -10.22 6.39 -13.89
CA SER A 147 -11.68 6.51 -14.00
C SER A 147 -12.18 7.96 -13.86
N ILE A 148 -11.39 8.84 -13.22
CA ILE A 148 -11.71 10.26 -13.04
C ILE A 148 -11.18 11.10 -14.20
N PHE A 149 -9.89 10.91 -14.56
CA PHE A 149 -9.22 11.78 -15.51
C PHE A 149 -9.34 11.32 -16.97
N GLN A 150 -9.62 10.04 -17.20
CA GLN A 150 -9.65 9.40 -18.54
C GLN A 150 -8.36 9.62 -19.34
N ASP A 151 -7.25 9.73 -18.61
CA ASP A 151 -5.91 9.96 -19.14
C ASP A 151 -4.93 9.07 -18.38
N ARG A 152 -4.23 8.16 -19.08
CA ARG A 152 -3.31 7.19 -18.51
C ARG A 152 -2.10 7.85 -17.86
N GLY A 153 -1.48 8.79 -18.54
CA GLY A 153 -0.30 9.53 -18.07
C GLY A 153 -0.61 10.36 -16.83
N LYS A 154 -1.71 11.12 -16.86
CA LYS A 154 -2.16 11.95 -15.76
C LYS A 154 -2.55 11.11 -14.54
N ALA A 155 -3.18 9.95 -14.72
CA ALA A 155 -3.53 9.05 -13.63
C ALA A 155 -2.28 8.53 -12.90
N ILE A 156 -1.24 8.16 -13.64
CA ILE A 156 0.04 7.76 -13.08
C ILE A 156 0.71 8.93 -12.38
N GLU A 157 0.81 10.07 -13.05
CA GLU A 157 1.44 11.28 -12.50
C GLU A 157 0.85 11.66 -11.14
N MET A 158 -0.48 11.75 -11.03
CA MET A 158 -1.15 12.08 -9.77
C MET A 158 -0.85 11.07 -8.66
N CYS A 159 -0.64 9.81 -8.99
CA CYS A 159 -0.40 8.76 -8.01
C CYS A 159 1.07 8.63 -7.58
N ILE A 160 2.03 9.20 -8.33
CA ILE A 160 3.46 9.18 -8.00
C ILE A 160 3.98 10.51 -7.43
N GLN A 161 3.15 11.54 -7.27
CA GLN A 161 3.55 12.88 -6.82
C GLN A 161 4.25 12.94 -5.46
N ARG A 162 4.05 11.95 -4.60
CA ARG A 162 4.71 11.89 -3.28
C ARG A 162 6.19 11.53 -3.35
N PHE A 163 6.65 11.01 -4.49
CA PHE A 163 8.05 10.63 -4.68
C PHE A 163 8.89 11.88 -5.01
N ASP A 164 10.20 11.77 -4.81
CA ASP A 164 11.13 12.81 -5.25
C ASP A 164 11.14 12.97 -6.79
N ASP A 165 11.73 14.06 -7.28
CA ASP A 165 11.64 14.40 -8.70
C ASP A 165 12.39 13.40 -9.59
N GLU A 166 13.52 12.86 -9.14
CA GLU A 166 14.33 11.89 -9.88
C GLU A 166 13.56 10.56 -10.03
N THR A 167 12.97 10.08 -8.94
CA THR A 167 12.14 8.87 -8.95
C THR A 167 10.91 9.05 -9.85
N LYS A 168 10.25 10.23 -9.80
CA LYS A 168 9.09 10.51 -10.67
C LYS A 168 9.46 10.48 -12.15
N GLU A 169 10.57 11.11 -12.51
CA GLU A 169 11.07 11.14 -13.89
C GLU A 169 11.41 9.71 -14.37
N SER A 170 12.16 8.97 -13.57
CA SER A 170 12.51 7.58 -13.87
C SER A 170 11.28 6.67 -14.05
N PHE A 171 10.27 6.83 -13.23
CA PHE A 171 9.04 6.05 -13.34
C PHE A 171 8.20 6.42 -14.56
N ARG A 172 8.15 7.70 -14.94
CA ARG A 172 7.49 8.17 -16.18
C ARG A 172 8.21 7.63 -17.42
N ASP A 173 9.54 7.77 -17.47
CA ASP A 173 10.35 7.28 -18.58
C ASP A 173 10.21 5.77 -18.78
N LEU A 174 10.15 5.03 -17.68
CA LEU A 174 9.93 3.59 -17.75
C LEU A 174 8.52 3.28 -18.25
N TYR A 175 7.50 4.05 -17.79
CA TYR A 175 6.13 3.82 -18.23
C TYR A 175 5.93 4.12 -19.71
N SER A 176 6.50 5.20 -20.23
CA SER A 176 6.43 5.56 -21.66
C SER A 176 7.03 4.49 -22.58
N LYS A 177 7.99 3.73 -22.09
CA LYS A 177 8.57 2.59 -22.81
C LYS A 177 7.68 1.34 -22.80
N VAL A 178 6.80 1.23 -21.81
CA VAL A 178 5.87 0.10 -21.66
C VAL A 178 4.54 0.37 -22.37
N ASP A 179 4.08 1.64 -22.37
CA ASP A 179 2.81 2.07 -22.93
C ASP A 179 3.02 3.15 -24.00
N ILE A 180 3.03 2.72 -25.26
CA ILE A 180 3.28 3.59 -26.42
C ILE A 180 2.15 4.62 -26.63
N GLU A 181 0.94 4.35 -26.13
CA GLU A 181 -0.20 5.27 -26.27
C GLU A 181 -0.07 6.55 -25.43
N VAL A 182 0.76 6.55 -24.38
CA VAL A 182 0.97 7.73 -23.52
C VAL A 182 1.71 8.84 -24.26
N ASP A 183 2.60 8.49 -25.16
CA ASP A 183 3.39 9.44 -25.96
C ASP A 183 2.74 9.82 -27.31
N SER A 184 1.49 9.41 -27.55
CA SER A 184 0.80 9.74 -28.79
C SER A 184 0.43 11.24 -28.84
N PRO A 185 0.55 11.92 -30.00
CA PRO A 185 0.29 13.36 -30.14
C PRO A 185 -1.11 13.81 -29.69
N GLN A 186 -2.09 12.91 -29.68
CA GLN A 186 -3.46 13.17 -29.24
C GLN A 186 -3.60 13.44 -27.73
N ASN A 187 -2.65 12.97 -26.90
CA ASN A 187 -2.64 13.25 -25.47
C ASN A 187 -1.89 14.53 -25.11
N ALA A 188 -0.99 14.99 -25.96
CA ALA A 188 -0.30 16.28 -25.77
C ALA A 188 -1.29 17.47 -25.89
N GLU A 189 -2.22 17.43 -26.84
CA GLU A 189 -3.24 18.47 -27.03
C GLU A 189 -4.26 18.54 -25.88
N LYS A 190 -4.61 17.39 -25.27
CA LYS A 190 -5.53 17.36 -24.10
C LYS A 190 -4.88 17.94 -22.83
N GLY A 191 -3.56 17.84 -22.70
CA GLY A 191 -2.81 18.42 -21.60
C GLY A 191 -2.72 19.94 -21.64
N GLU A 192 -2.69 20.54 -22.84
CA GLU A 192 -2.65 22.00 -23.03
C GLU A 192 -4.02 22.66 -22.80
N ILE A 193 -5.10 22.03 -23.23
CA ILE A 193 -6.47 22.55 -23.00
C ILE A 193 -6.81 22.65 -21.51
N SER A 194 -6.22 21.78 -20.67
CA SER A 194 -6.44 21.83 -19.22
C SER A 194 -5.71 22.96 -18.50
N ARG A 195 -4.70 23.60 -19.14
CA ARG A 195 -4.00 24.79 -18.58
C ARG A 195 -4.75 26.09 -18.85
N ASP A 196 -5.48 26.18 -19.97
CA ASP A 196 -6.26 27.37 -20.33
C ASP A 196 -7.57 27.50 -19.55
N ILE A 197 -8.05 26.45 -18.88
CA ILE A 197 -9.28 26.48 -18.07
C ILE A 197 -9.02 26.97 -16.64
N LEU A 198 -7.77 26.97 -16.17
CA LEU A 198 -7.36 27.66 -14.96
C LEU A 198 -6.98 29.10 -15.31
N GLY A 199 -7.99 29.87 -15.74
CA GLY A 199 -7.85 31.30 -15.96
C GLY A 199 -7.32 32.00 -14.71
N ASP A 200 -6.44 32.97 -14.92
CA ASP A 200 -5.95 33.94 -13.94
C ASP A 200 -7.04 34.31 -12.93
N THR A 201 -6.93 33.79 -11.73
CA THR A 201 -7.58 34.34 -10.56
C THR A 201 -6.54 35.11 -9.74
N ASP A 202 -6.08 36.24 -10.30
CA ASP A 202 -5.60 37.33 -9.49
C ASP A 202 -6.78 37.92 -8.73
N GLU A 203 -6.56 38.19 -7.43
CA GLU A 203 -7.44 38.85 -6.48
C GLU A 203 -8.50 37.94 -5.79
N ILE A 204 -8.04 37.19 -4.76
CA ILE A 204 -8.87 36.96 -3.58
C ILE A 204 -8.27 37.73 -2.42
N ASP A 205 -8.93 38.86 -2.12
CA ASP A 205 -8.71 39.69 -0.97
C ASP A 205 -9.01 38.88 0.31
N VAL A 206 -7.97 38.54 1.07
CA VAL A 206 -8.11 37.80 2.33
C VAL A 206 -8.22 38.82 3.45
N ALA A 207 -9.43 39.08 3.91
CA ALA A 207 -9.67 39.80 5.14
C ALA A 207 -9.15 39.02 6.36
N PRO A 208 -8.52 39.69 7.33
CA PRO A 208 -7.92 39.04 8.51
C PRO A 208 -8.96 38.67 9.56
N PHE A 209 -8.88 37.42 10.03
CA PHE A 209 -9.39 37.02 11.35
C PHE A 209 -8.29 36.32 12.14
#